data_d48dc6457c22219a128178da670a10cd
#
_entry.id   d48dc6457c22219a128178da670a10cd
#
_cell.length_a   1.000
_cell.length_b   1.000
_cell.length_c   1.000
_cell.angle_alpha   90.00
_cell.angle_beta   90.00
_cell.angle_gamma   90.00
#
_symmetry.space_group_name_H-M   'P 1'
#
loop_
_entity.id
_entity.type
_entity.pdbx_description
1 polymer ?
#
loop_
_entity_poly.entity_id
_entity_poly.type
_entity_poly.pdbx_seq_one_letter_code
_entity_poly.pdbx_strand_id
1 'polypeptide(L)'
;MLGYNFQTASRKTCRYIINSNYKTPYYIERMSIWNRLLGIRNTENTNNVISHKIISAPHDLPNYVIIDIEIGLKDHKIHDIGALRHDGATYHKTSKEELFNFLDGTDYICGHNIIHHDAKYLFIDQPCHWFLVDTLYISPLLFPERPYHRLLKDDKLISEQINNPVNDCEKAKDLLLDEIARWNSLSDKKRKLFASILKDKKEFEGFLSMVGAEHVNEGLVELVKDLYVGKICRHADIDMLIKQHPC
;
A
#
# COMPACT_ATOMS: atom_id res chain seq x y z
N MET A 1 -49.51 13.85 -3.57
CA MET A 1 -48.28 14.35 -2.94
C MET A 1 -47.63 13.18 -2.24
N LEU A 2 -46.64 12.57 -2.86
CA LEU A 2 -45.88 11.45 -2.32
C LEU A 2 -44.43 11.96 -2.18
N GLY A 3 -44.02 12.15 -0.91
CA GLY A 3 -42.67 12.61 -0.58
C GLY A 3 -41.67 11.44 -0.70
N TYR A 4 -40.65 11.62 -1.51
CA TYR A 4 -39.51 10.73 -1.56
C TYR A 4 -38.52 11.16 -0.48
N ASN A 5 -38.38 10.31 0.54
CA ASN A 5 -37.31 10.41 1.52
C ASN A 5 -36.02 9.84 0.92
N PHE A 6 -35.07 10.71 0.59
CA PHE A 6 -33.68 10.32 0.36
C PHE A 6 -33.01 10.03 1.71
N GLN A 7 -32.83 8.76 2.02
CA GLN A 7 -31.91 8.36 3.09
C GLN A 7 -30.48 8.56 2.58
N THR A 8 -29.83 9.57 3.11
CA THR A 8 -28.40 9.81 2.93
C THR A 8 -27.62 8.69 3.59
N ALA A 9 -26.88 7.94 2.79
CA ALA A 9 -25.94 6.94 3.27
C ALA A 9 -24.91 7.63 4.20
N SER A 10 -24.84 7.17 5.44
CA SER A 10 -23.90 7.61 6.45
C SER A 10 -22.47 7.30 6.00
N ARG A 11 -21.72 8.34 5.64
CA ARG A 11 -20.26 8.23 5.42
C ARG A 11 -19.62 7.83 6.76
N LYS A 12 -19.07 6.62 6.83
CA LYS A 12 -18.27 6.19 7.98
C LYS A 12 -17.01 7.05 8.04
N THR A 13 -16.99 7.99 8.97
CA THR A 13 -15.81 8.82 9.27
C THR A 13 -14.74 7.93 9.88
N CYS A 14 -13.71 7.62 9.14
CA CYS A 14 -12.56 6.87 9.63
C CYS A 14 -11.76 7.80 10.56
N ARG A 15 -11.92 7.68 11.89
CA ARG A 15 -11.08 8.38 12.86
C ARG A 15 -9.75 7.65 12.98
N TYR A 16 -8.72 8.19 12.37
CA TYR A 16 -7.35 7.79 12.65
C TYR A 16 -6.93 8.30 14.03
N ILE A 17 -7.00 7.45 15.04
CA ILE A 17 -6.35 7.72 16.31
C ILE A 17 -4.90 7.31 16.16
N ILE A 18 -4.02 8.29 15.98
CA ILE A 18 -2.58 8.08 15.90
C ILE A 18 -2.06 7.79 17.31
N ASN A 19 -1.87 6.52 17.63
CA ASN A 19 -1.24 6.11 18.88
C ASN A 19 0.27 6.01 18.67
N SER A 20 1.05 6.90 19.30
CA SER A 20 2.47 7.20 19.05
C SER A 20 3.49 6.13 19.48
N ASN A 21 3.07 4.89 19.77
CA ASN A 21 3.95 3.90 20.42
C ASN A 21 4.25 2.62 19.60
N TYR A 22 4.26 2.67 18.27
CA TYR A 22 4.59 1.49 17.47
C TYR A 22 6.02 1.51 16.93
N LYS A 23 6.86 0.61 17.45
CA LYS A 23 8.18 0.27 16.88
C LYS A 23 7.99 -0.54 15.59
N THR A 24 8.48 -0.02 14.49
CA THR A 24 8.30 -0.45 13.10
C THR A 24 8.86 -1.82 12.65
N PRO A 25 9.61 -2.65 13.41
CA PRO A 25 10.16 -3.90 12.89
C PRO A 25 9.22 -5.10 12.89
N TYR A 26 8.11 -5.06 13.62
CA TYR A 26 7.35 -6.28 13.96
C TYR A 26 6.54 -6.90 12.82
N TYR A 27 6.13 -6.10 11.83
CA TYR A 27 5.25 -6.57 10.74
C TYR A 27 6.00 -7.24 9.60
N ILE A 28 7.18 -6.75 9.25
CA ILE A 28 8.01 -7.33 8.19
C ILE A 28 8.50 -8.73 8.58
N GLU A 29 8.81 -8.95 9.85
CA GLU A 29 9.14 -10.28 10.38
C GLU A 29 7.96 -11.26 10.32
N ARG A 30 6.73 -10.81 10.59
CA ARG A 30 5.55 -11.68 10.54
C ARG A 30 5.19 -12.13 9.13
N MET A 31 5.31 -11.27 8.12
CA MET A 31 5.08 -11.65 6.73
C MET A 31 6.12 -12.68 6.25
N SER A 32 7.38 -12.59 6.72
CA SER A 32 8.40 -13.59 6.46
C SER A 32 8.08 -14.94 7.10
N ILE A 33 7.40 -14.95 8.25
CA ILE A 33 6.94 -16.17 8.95
C ILE A 33 5.84 -16.86 8.13
N TRP A 34 4.87 -16.11 7.58
CA TRP A 34 3.83 -16.68 6.72
C TRP A 34 4.40 -17.28 5.43
N ASN A 35 5.35 -16.59 4.79
CA ASN A 35 6.04 -17.10 3.63
C ASN A 35 6.86 -18.38 3.94
N ARG A 36 7.46 -18.47 5.14
CA ARG A 36 8.15 -19.69 5.62
C ARG A 36 7.19 -20.83 5.96
N LEU A 37 6.06 -20.53 6.62
CA LEU A 37 5.03 -21.51 6.99
C LEU A 37 4.33 -22.08 5.76
N LEU A 38 4.09 -21.27 4.73
CA LEU A 38 3.46 -21.68 3.48
C LEU A 38 4.45 -22.33 2.49
N GLY A 39 5.72 -22.51 2.89
CA GLY A 39 6.70 -23.23 2.09
C GLY A 39 6.99 -22.63 0.72
N ILE A 40 6.82 -21.33 0.55
CA ILE A 40 7.16 -20.62 -0.68
C ILE A 40 8.69 -20.58 -0.80
N ARG A 41 9.26 -21.69 -1.25
CA ARG A 41 10.66 -21.71 -1.72
C ARG A 41 10.64 -21.24 -3.17
N ASN A 42 11.33 -20.14 -3.42
CA ASN A 42 11.61 -19.71 -4.78
C ASN A 42 12.48 -20.76 -5.47
N THR A 43 11.87 -21.51 -6.37
CA THR A 43 12.58 -22.34 -7.33
C THR A 43 12.23 -21.83 -8.73
N GLU A 44 12.73 -20.67 -9.07
CA GLU A 44 12.91 -20.29 -10.46
C GLU A 44 14.10 -19.35 -10.57
N ASN A 45 15.24 -19.98 -10.85
CA ASN A 45 16.45 -19.32 -11.28
C ASN A 45 16.31 -19.07 -12.78
N THR A 46 15.72 -17.94 -13.16
CA THR A 46 15.75 -17.47 -14.55
C THR A 46 16.39 -16.10 -14.59
N ASN A 47 17.67 -16.12 -14.98
CA ASN A 47 18.37 -14.94 -15.50
C ASN A 47 17.70 -14.47 -16.79
N ASN A 48 16.53 -13.86 -16.69
CA ASN A 48 15.93 -13.05 -17.74
C ASN A 48 15.96 -11.62 -17.28
N VAL A 49 16.86 -10.87 -17.91
CA VAL A 49 16.78 -9.41 -17.97
C VAL A 49 15.41 -9.09 -18.60
N ILE A 50 14.43 -8.83 -17.75
CA ILE A 50 13.11 -8.37 -18.18
C ILE A 50 13.32 -6.95 -18.66
N SER A 51 13.41 -6.79 -19.98
CA SER A 51 13.18 -5.50 -20.62
C SER A 51 11.82 -5.00 -20.11
N HIS A 52 11.83 -3.87 -19.42
CA HIS A 52 10.61 -3.21 -18.95
C HIS A 52 9.71 -2.90 -20.14
N LYS A 53 8.81 -3.83 -20.46
CA LYS A 53 7.70 -3.56 -21.35
C LYS A 53 6.81 -2.63 -20.55
N ILE A 54 6.77 -1.36 -20.97
CA ILE A 54 5.85 -0.36 -20.42
C ILE A 54 4.45 -0.94 -20.61
N ILE A 55 3.91 -1.52 -19.55
CA ILE A 55 2.50 -1.90 -19.51
C ILE A 55 1.78 -0.59 -19.34
N SER A 56 1.03 -0.17 -20.38
CA SER A 56 0.15 0.98 -20.30
C SER A 56 -0.64 0.89 -18.99
N ALA A 57 -0.62 1.98 -18.22
CA ALA A 57 -1.42 2.05 -17.00
C ALA A 57 -2.83 1.57 -17.29
N PRO A 58 -3.45 0.75 -16.42
CA PRO A 58 -4.83 0.36 -16.60
C PRO A 58 -5.66 1.64 -16.74
N HIS A 59 -6.43 1.79 -17.81
CA HIS A 59 -7.21 3.00 -18.14
C HIS A 59 -8.29 3.34 -17.10
N ASP A 60 -8.43 2.55 -16.03
CA ASP A 60 -9.51 2.63 -15.04
C ASP A 60 -9.03 2.80 -13.59
N LEU A 61 -7.78 3.26 -13.38
CA LEU A 61 -7.37 3.57 -12.00
C LEU A 61 -8.12 4.81 -11.50
N PRO A 62 -8.57 4.79 -10.23
CA PRO A 62 -9.23 5.95 -9.63
C PRO A 62 -8.26 7.13 -9.50
N ASN A 63 -8.78 8.33 -9.23
CA ASN A 63 -7.97 9.52 -9.04
C ASN A 63 -7.07 9.38 -7.80
N TYR A 64 -5.74 9.41 -8.00
CA TYR A 64 -4.77 9.31 -6.92
C TYR A 64 -3.69 10.38 -7.01
N VAL A 65 -3.09 10.69 -5.88
CA VAL A 65 -1.90 11.54 -5.76
C VAL A 65 -0.84 10.78 -4.96
N ILE A 66 0.38 10.75 -5.47
CA ILE A 66 1.56 10.29 -4.70
C ILE A 66 2.10 11.47 -3.91
N ILE A 67 2.43 11.27 -2.65
CA ILE A 67 3.02 12.29 -1.78
C ILE A 67 4.26 11.74 -1.11
N ASP A 68 5.26 12.60 -0.99
CA ASP A 68 6.44 12.43 -0.15
C ASP A 68 6.76 13.74 0.55
N ILE A 69 7.18 13.69 1.82
CA ILE A 69 7.53 14.90 2.59
C ILE A 69 8.90 14.76 3.22
N GLU A 70 9.62 15.87 3.25
CA GLU A 70 10.89 15.98 3.96
C GLU A 70 10.69 16.63 5.32
N ILE A 71 11.13 15.91 6.37
CA ILE A 71 10.98 16.35 7.77
C ILE A 71 12.33 16.75 8.33
N GLY A 72 12.38 17.92 8.94
CA GLY A 72 13.57 18.39 9.62
C GLY A 72 13.94 17.53 10.82
N LEU A 73 15.18 17.03 10.88
CA LEU A 73 15.67 16.13 11.92
C LEU A 73 15.67 16.76 13.32
N LYS A 74 15.78 18.08 13.43
CA LYS A 74 15.91 18.81 14.71
C LYS A 74 14.60 19.38 15.20
N ASP A 75 13.78 19.90 14.29
CA ASP A 75 12.56 20.64 14.62
C ASP A 75 11.29 19.83 14.36
N HIS A 76 11.42 18.65 13.73
CA HIS A 76 10.30 17.76 13.38
C HIS A 76 9.18 18.45 12.59
N LYS A 77 9.53 19.48 11.80
CA LYS A 77 8.60 20.20 10.93
C LYS A 77 8.75 19.75 9.49
N ILE A 78 7.70 19.94 8.72
CA ILE A 78 7.73 19.75 7.27
C ILE A 78 8.61 20.85 6.67
N HIS A 79 9.66 20.45 5.98
CA HIS A 79 10.59 21.34 5.28
C HIS A 79 10.30 21.40 3.79
N ASP A 80 9.77 20.31 3.23
CA ASP A 80 9.41 20.26 1.82
C ASP A 80 8.30 19.24 1.58
N ILE A 81 7.49 19.45 0.54
CA ILE A 81 6.40 18.57 0.14
C ILE A 81 6.46 18.38 -1.37
N GLY A 82 6.63 17.14 -1.79
CA GLY A 82 6.43 16.72 -3.16
C GLY A 82 5.10 16.01 -3.32
N ALA A 83 4.39 16.30 -4.40
CA ALA A 83 3.25 15.51 -4.80
C ALA A 83 3.16 15.37 -6.33
N LEU A 84 2.69 14.20 -6.76
CA LEU A 84 2.53 13.85 -8.18
C LEU A 84 1.15 13.23 -8.39
N ARG A 85 0.30 13.92 -9.14
CA ARG A 85 -1.04 13.44 -9.45
C ARG A 85 -1.02 12.46 -10.62
N HIS A 86 -2.00 11.58 -10.71
CA HIS A 86 -2.13 10.54 -11.73
C HIS A 86 -2.07 11.10 -13.16
N ASP A 87 -2.54 12.33 -13.38
CA ASP A 87 -2.52 13.03 -14.67
C ASP A 87 -1.18 13.69 -15.02
N GLY A 88 -0.18 13.59 -14.14
CA GLY A 88 1.16 14.15 -14.31
C GLY A 88 1.33 15.56 -13.73
N ALA A 89 0.28 16.17 -13.16
CA ALA A 89 0.44 17.42 -12.43
C ALA A 89 1.32 17.22 -11.20
N THR A 90 2.19 18.19 -10.92
CA THR A 90 3.13 18.15 -9.79
C THR A 90 2.90 19.30 -8.82
N TYR A 91 3.17 19.03 -7.55
CA TYR A 91 3.23 20.02 -6.49
C TYR A 91 4.60 19.92 -5.80
N HIS A 92 5.28 21.05 -5.59
CA HIS A 92 6.55 21.12 -4.89
C HIS A 92 6.65 22.43 -4.12
N LYS A 93 6.22 22.43 -2.88
CA LYS A 93 6.22 23.58 -1.98
C LYS A 93 6.16 23.10 -0.52
N THR A 94 6.19 24.05 0.42
CA THR A 94 6.13 23.78 1.86
C THR A 94 4.76 23.97 2.49
N SER A 95 3.78 24.51 1.74
CA SER A 95 2.43 24.84 2.25
C SER A 95 1.52 23.62 2.27
N LYS A 96 1.08 23.21 3.46
CA LYS A 96 0.05 22.16 3.60
C LYS A 96 -1.30 22.59 3.03
N GLU A 97 -1.68 23.86 3.20
CA GLU A 97 -2.96 24.38 2.71
C GLU A 97 -3.05 24.30 1.17
N GLU A 98 -1.98 24.72 0.48
CA GLU A 98 -1.93 24.61 -0.98
C GLU A 98 -1.89 23.14 -1.43
N LEU A 99 -1.23 22.25 -0.66
CA LEU A 99 -1.28 20.81 -0.94
C LEU A 99 -2.73 20.31 -0.86
N PHE A 100 -3.49 20.65 0.16
CA PHE A 100 -4.88 20.21 0.28
C PHE A 100 -5.77 20.70 -0.87
N ASN A 101 -5.53 21.91 -1.37
CA ASN A 101 -6.18 22.37 -2.61
C ASN A 101 -5.75 21.54 -3.83
N PHE A 102 -4.49 21.11 -3.88
CA PHE A 102 -4.00 20.23 -4.95
C PHE A 102 -4.61 18.81 -4.90
N LEU A 103 -5.04 18.36 -3.71
CA LEU A 103 -5.68 17.06 -3.49
C LEU A 103 -7.19 17.07 -3.80
N ASP A 104 -7.77 18.20 -4.13
CA ASP A 104 -9.19 18.28 -4.44
C ASP A 104 -9.58 17.33 -5.59
N GLY A 105 -10.71 16.62 -5.44
CA GLY A 105 -11.15 15.61 -6.38
C GLY A 105 -10.36 14.29 -6.38
N THR A 106 -9.45 14.09 -5.40
CA THR A 106 -8.68 12.87 -5.23
C THR A 106 -9.37 11.93 -4.23
N ASP A 107 -9.41 10.64 -4.54
CA ASP A 107 -9.94 9.61 -3.64
C ASP A 107 -8.82 8.91 -2.83
N TYR A 108 -7.63 8.77 -3.42
CA TYR A 108 -6.51 8.02 -2.87
C TYR A 108 -5.26 8.86 -2.75
N ILE A 109 -4.61 8.79 -1.58
CA ILE A 109 -3.27 9.32 -1.35
C ILE A 109 -2.32 8.14 -1.22
N CYS A 110 -1.31 8.11 -2.06
CA CYS A 110 -0.33 7.05 -2.13
C CYS A 110 1.04 7.58 -1.72
N GLY A 111 1.89 6.70 -1.22
CA GLY A 111 3.28 7.03 -0.90
C GLY A 111 4.05 5.82 -0.41
N HIS A 112 5.32 6.01 -0.12
CA HIS A 112 6.16 4.96 0.41
C HIS A 112 6.40 5.16 1.91
N ASN A 113 5.85 4.32 2.76
CA ASN A 113 5.76 4.49 4.22
C ASN A 113 4.83 5.64 4.65
N ILE A 114 3.89 6.01 3.81
CA ILE A 114 3.03 7.17 4.03
C ILE A 114 2.19 7.05 5.30
N ILE A 115 1.66 5.86 5.62
CA ILE A 115 0.79 5.63 6.78
C ILE A 115 1.52 5.90 8.09
N HIS A 116 2.77 5.47 8.20
CA HIS A 116 3.52 5.57 9.46
C HIS A 116 4.52 6.71 9.50
N HIS A 117 4.72 7.42 8.40
CA HIS A 117 5.61 8.57 8.33
C HIS A 117 4.83 9.84 7.96
N ASP A 118 4.49 10.06 6.72
CA ASP A 118 4.03 11.33 6.18
C ASP A 118 2.66 11.74 6.74
N ALA A 119 1.74 10.79 6.88
CA ALA A 119 0.39 11.04 7.37
C ALA A 119 0.35 11.65 8.79
N LYS A 120 1.34 11.34 9.63
CA LYS A 120 1.45 11.91 10.98
C LYS A 120 1.64 13.42 10.98
N TYR A 121 2.34 13.94 9.99
CA TYR A 121 2.65 15.37 9.86
C TYR A 121 1.60 16.09 9.02
N LEU A 122 1.10 15.42 7.98
CA LEU A 122 0.11 16.01 7.09
C LEU A 122 -1.24 16.19 7.78
N PHE A 123 -1.70 15.16 8.53
CA PHE A 123 -3.05 15.10 9.09
C PHE A 123 -3.11 15.32 10.59
N ILE A 124 -2.09 15.96 11.19
CA ILE A 124 -2.02 16.21 12.64
C ILE A 124 -3.18 17.07 13.15
N ASP A 125 -3.58 18.05 12.34
CA ASP A 125 -4.57 19.05 12.73
C ASP A 125 -5.97 18.79 12.14
N GLN A 126 -6.12 17.75 11.30
CA GLN A 126 -7.37 17.44 10.63
C GLN A 126 -7.51 15.96 10.32
N PRO A 127 -8.74 15.43 10.28
CA PRO A 127 -8.96 14.03 9.95
C PRO A 127 -8.59 13.75 8.48
N CYS A 128 -7.89 12.64 8.25
CA CYS A 128 -7.69 12.10 6.91
C CYS A 128 -8.99 11.44 6.44
N HIS A 129 -9.51 11.87 5.31
CA HIS A 129 -10.71 11.29 4.68
C HIS A 129 -10.41 10.54 3.37
N TRP A 130 -9.15 10.56 2.93
CA TRP A 130 -8.68 9.80 1.77
C TRP A 130 -8.32 8.38 2.15
N PHE A 131 -8.40 7.49 1.19
CA PHE A 131 -7.79 6.17 1.31
C PHE A 131 -6.27 6.29 1.17
N LEU A 132 -5.53 5.80 2.17
CA LEU A 132 -4.07 5.79 2.13
C LEU A 132 -3.57 4.47 1.52
N VAL A 133 -2.70 4.57 0.51
CA VAL A 133 -2.05 3.44 -0.15
C VAL A 133 -0.56 3.49 0.13
N ASP A 134 -0.04 2.50 0.84
CA ASP A 134 1.35 2.47 1.29
C ASP A 134 2.13 1.36 0.59
N THR A 135 2.97 1.74 -0.38
CA THR A 135 3.75 0.79 -1.18
C THR A 135 4.75 -0.01 -0.34
N LEU A 136 5.18 0.48 0.83
CA LEU A 136 6.10 -0.27 1.69
C LEU A 136 5.45 -1.53 2.27
N TYR A 137 4.13 -1.52 2.51
CA TYR A 137 3.40 -2.69 3.02
C TYR A 137 2.99 -3.66 1.92
N ILE A 138 2.71 -3.13 0.73
CA ILE A 138 2.26 -3.92 -0.41
C ILE A 138 3.43 -4.66 -1.07
N SER A 139 4.59 -4.01 -1.15
CA SER A 139 5.77 -4.56 -1.81
C SER A 139 6.20 -5.94 -1.27
N PRO A 140 6.34 -6.20 0.06
CA PRO A 140 6.70 -7.53 0.56
C PRO A 140 5.63 -8.60 0.33
N LEU A 141 4.35 -8.21 0.21
CA LEU A 141 3.26 -9.13 -0.12
C LEU A 141 3.38 -9.63 -1.57
N LEU A 142 3.67 -8.72 -2.49
CA LEU A 142 3.65 -8.99 -3.93
C LEU A 142 5.01 -9.42 -4.50
N PHE A 143 6.10 -8.98 -3.89
CA PHE A 143 7.48 -9.26 -4.29
C PHE A 143 8.30 -9.87 -3.15
N PRO A 144 7.86 -11.02 -2.58
CA PRO A 144 8.52 -11.63 -1.42
C PRO A 144 9.97 -12.08 -1.71
N GLU A 145 10.36 -12.14 -2.97
CA GLU A 145 11.70 -12.47 -3.42
C GLU A 145 12.69 -11.30 -3.32
N ARG A 146 12.20 -10.06 -3.23
CA ARG A 146 13.06 -8.88 -3.12
C ARG A 146 13.68 -8.82 -1.71
N PRO A 147 15.00 -8.64 -1.58
CA PRO A 147 15.66 -8.59 -0.27
C PRO A 147 15.37 -7.28 0.48
N TYR A 148 15.00 -6.21 -0.25
CA TYR A 148 14.70 -4.89 0.26
C TYR A 148 13.44 -4.33 -0.40
N HIS A 149 12.63 -3.63 0.40
CA HIS A 149 11.38 -3.00 -0.05
C HIS A 149 11.39 -1.49 0.09
N ARG A 150 12.49 -0.89 0.55
CA ARG A 150 12.64 0.57 0.59
C ARG A 150 12.94 1.10 -0.81
N LEU A 151 12.46 2.31 -1.10
CA LEU A 151 12.88 3.02 -2.31
C LEU A 151 14.40 3.20 -2.29
N LEU A 152 15.05 2.86 -3.39
CA LEU A 152 16.48 3.10 -3.54
C LEU A 152 16.69 4.61 -3.66
N LYS A 153 17.42 5.18 -2.71
CA LYS A 153 17.93 6.55 -2.87
C LYS A 153 19.09 6.48 -3.84
N ASP A 154 19.03 7.27 -4.90
CA ASP A 154 20.14 7.38 -5.84
C ASP A 154 21.41 7.73 -5.08
N ASP A 155 22.54 7.06 -5.43
CA ASP A 155 23.80 7.22 -4.75
C ASP A 155 24.14 8.71 -4.62
N LYS A 156 24.30 9.19 -3.40
CA LYS A 156 24.63 10.57 -3.03
C LYS A 156 26.02 11.03 -3.53
N LEU A 157 26.62 10.31 -4.48
CA LEU A 157 27.96 10.58 -5.00
C LEU A 157 28.03 11.65 -6.09
N ILE A 158 26.90 12.10 -6.63
CA ILE A 158 26.93 13.14 -7.66
C ILE A 158 26.03 14.28 -7.22
N SER A 159 26.69 15.31 -6.65
CA SER A 159 26.23 16.71 -6.49
C SER A 159 24.90 16.95 -5.77
N GLU A 160 24.93 17.79 -4.78
CA GLU A 160 24.02 18.90 -4.38
C GLU A 160 22.57 18.96 -4.93
N GLN A 161 22.05 17.93 -5.59
CA GLN A 161 20.63 17.74 -5.75
C GLN A 161 20.09 17.22 -4.42
N ILE A 162 19.89 18.18 -3.52
CA ILE A 162 19.04 18.15 -2.36
C ILE A 162 17.85 17.23 -2.65
N ASN A 163 17.56 16.32 -1.72
CA ASN A 163 16.39 15.46 -1.72
C ASN A 163 15.19 16.20 -2.36
N ASN A 164 14.85 15.83 -3.59
CA ASN A 164 13.68 16.41 -4.24
C ASN A 164 12.52 15.43 -4.02
N PRO A 165 11.54 15.75 -3.17
CA PRO A 165 10.46 14.84 -2.85
C PRO A 165 9.61 14.46 -4.07
N VAL A 166 9.60 15.26 -5.14
CA VAL A 166 8.92 14.91 -6.39
C VAL A 166 9.59 13.70 -7.07
N ASN A 167 10.94 13.60 -7.03
CA ASN A 167 11.63 12.44 -7.59
C ASN A 167 11.30 11.15 -6.80
N ASP A 168 11.12 11.25 -5.48
CA ASP A 168 10.72 10.11 -4.66
C ASP A 168 9.23 9.76 -4.89
N CYS A 169 8.38 10.77 -5.21
CA CYS A 169 7.02 10.51 -5.71
C CYS A 169 7.02 9.75 -7.05
N GLU A 170 7.91 10.07 -7.99
CA GLU A 170 8.01 9.34 -9.26
C GLU A 170 8.39 7.87 -9.03
N LYS A 171 9.39 7.61 -8.20
CA LYS A 171 9.79 6.23 -7.84
C LYS A 171 8.67 5.48 -7.12
N ALA A 172 7.95 6.13 -6.21
CA ALA A 172 6.83 5.53 -5.50
C ALA A 172 5.66 5.23 -6.45
N LYS A 173 5.42 6.09 -7.47
CA LYS A 173 4.44 5.85 -8.53
C LYS A 173 4.82 4.62 -9.36
N ASP A 174 6.06 4.52 -9.80
CA ASP A 174 6.52 3.38 -10.58
C ASP A 174 6.36 2.07 -9.79
N LEU A 175 6.73 2.08 -8.50
CA LEU A 175 6.53 0.94 -7.62
C LEU A 175 5.04 0.59 -7.47
N LEU A 176 4.16 1.57 -7.27
CA LEU A 176 2.71 1.36 -7.17
C LEU A 176 2.15 0.71 -8.45
N LEU A 177 2.58 1.17 -9.62
CA LEU A 177 2.15 0.60 -10.90
C LEU A 177 2.64 -0.85 -11.06
N ASP A 178 3.88 -1.14 -10.66
CA ASP A 178 4.42 -2.51 -10.61
C ASP A 178 3.59 -3.39 -9.66
N GLU A 179 3.22 -2.88 -8.49
CA GLU A 179 2.41 -3.59 -7.51
C GLU A 179 1.01 -3.91 -8.04
N ILE A 180 0.36 -2.95 -8.70
CA ILE A 180 -0.94 -3.15 -9.34
C ILE A 180 -0.83 -4.19 -10.46
N ALA A 181 0.19 -4.08 -11.32
CA ALA A 181 0.43 -5.05 -12.38
C ALA A 181 0.67 -6.46 -11.81
N ARG A 182 1.46 -6.56 -10.73
CA ARG A 182 1.71 -7.84 -10.05
C ARG A 182 0.45 -8.41 -9.42
N TRP A 183 -0.36 -7.58 -8.74
CA TRP A 183 -1.66 -7.97 -8.21
C TRP A 183 -2.56 -8.55 -9.29
N ASN A 184 -2.69 -7.88 -10.43
CA ASN A 184 -3.50 -8.31 -11.56
C ASN A 184 -3.00 -9.61 -12.20
N SER A 185 -1.69 -9.91 -12.09
CA SER A 185 -1.11 -11.16 -12.57
C SER A 185 -1.38 -12.37 -11.66
N LEU A 186 -1.82 -12.15 -10.41
CA LEU A 186 -2.18 -13.24 -9.51
C LEU A 186 -3.46 -13.93 -9.98
N SER A 187 -3.59 -15.25 -9.67
CA SER A 187 -4.86 -15.93 -9.89
C SER A 187 -5.98 -15.32 -9.03
N ASP A 188 -7.22 -15.41 -9.52
CA ASP A 188 -8.39 -14.90 -8.79
C ASP A 188 -8.48 -15.48 -7.36
N LYS A 189 -8.27 -16.78 -7.20
CA LYS A 189 -8.23 -17.45 -5.90
C LYS A 189 -7.19 -16.83 -4.96
N LYS A 190 -6.01 -16.47 -5.49
CA LYS A 190 -4.93 -15.89 -4.69
C LYS A 190 -5.23 -14.45 -4.30
N ARG A 191 -5.83 -13.66 -5.20
CA ARG A 191 -6.32 -12.30 -4.88
C ARG A 191 -7.39 -12.34 -3.80
N LYS A 192 -8.39 -13.22 -3.94
CA LYS A 192 -9.44 -13.43 -2.93
C LYS A 192 -8.89 -13.86 -1.58
N LEU A 193 -7.88 -14.73 -1.56
CA LEU A 193 -7.20 -15.12 -0.33
C LEU A 193 -6.56 -13.91 0.36
N PHE A 194 -5.73 -13.16 -0.36
CA PHE A 194 -5.05 -11.99 0.21
C PHE A 194 -6.04 -10.94 0.69
N ALA A 195 -7.03 -10.61 -0.14
CA ALA A 195 -8.08 -9.66 0.25
C ALA A 195 -8.83 -10.10 1.51
N SER A 196 -9.15 -11.40 1.64
CA SER A 196 -9.90 -11.93 2.81
C SER A 196 -9.07 -11.89 4.10
N ILE A 197 -7.76 -12.15 4.00
CA ILE A 197 -6.87 -12.14 5.16
C ILE A 197 -6.56 -10.69 5.59
N LEU A 198 -6.45 -9.76 4.64
CA LEU A 198 -5.94 -8.41 4.88
C LEU A 198 -7.03 -7.33 4.98
N LYS A 199 -8.31 -7.66 4.76
CA LYS A 199 -9.43 -6.70 4.68
C LYS A 199 -9.58 -5.78 5.89
N ASP A 200 -9.21 -6.27 7.08
CA ASP A 200 -9.36 -5.53 8.33
C ASP A 200 -8.06 -4.81 8.76
N LYS A 201 -7.06 -4.77 7.87
CA LYS A 201 -5.77 -4.11 8.09
C LYS A 201 -5.71 -2.78 7.38
N LYS A 202 -5.54 -1.72 8.16
CA LYS A 202 -5.46 -0.34 7.66
C LYS A 202 -4.38 -0.15 6.60
N GLU A 203 -3.27 -0.86 6.74
CA GLU A 203 -2.13 -0.78 5.83
C GLU A 203 -2.45 -1.29 4.42
N PHE A 204 -3.50 -2.09 4.28
CA PHE A 204 -3.93 -2.69 3.01
C PHE A 204 -5.28 -2.18 2.52
N GLU A 205 -6.08 -1.53 3.38
CA GLU A 205 -7.44 -1.05 3.07
C GLU A 205 -7.46 -0.20 1.79
N GLY A 206 -6.58 0.80 1.70
CA GLY A 206 -6.51 1.69 0.56
C GLY A 206 -6.15 0.96 -0.74
N PHE A 207 -5.14 0.07 -0.71
CA PHE A 207 -4.75 -0.70 -1.87
C PHE A 207 -5.85 -1.67 -2.33
N LEU A 208 -6.42 -2.43 -1.41
CA LEU A 208 -7.50 -3.37 -1.72
C LEU A 208 -8.72 -2.66 -2.31
N SER A 209 -9.04 -1.47 -1.78
CA SER A 209 -10.09 -0.61 -2.33
C SER A 209 -9.73 -0.13 -3.74
N MET A 210 -8.50 0.37 -3.95
CA MET A 210 -8.03 0.89 -5.23
C MET A 210 -8.08 -0.16 -6.35
N VAL A 211 -7.72 -1.41 -6.04
CA VAL A 211 -7.72 -2.50 -7.03
C VAL A 211 -9.06 -3.24 -7.12
N GLY A 212 -10.09 -2.78 -6.43
CA GLY A 212 -11.42 -3.42 -6.39
C GLY A 212 -11.37 -4.87 -5.91
N ALA A 213 -10.58 -5.15 -4.87
CA ALA A 213 -10.33 -6.49 -4.41
C ALA A 213 -11.59 -7.11 -3.77
N GLU A 214 -11.98 -8.29 -4.27
CA GLU A 214 -13.07 -9.09 -3.69
C GLU A 214 -12.52 -10.01 -2.58
N HIS A 215 -13.24 -10.11 -1.47
CA HIS A 215 -12.95 -11.04 -0.40
C HIS A 215 -14.06 -12.08 -0.24
N VAL A 216 -13.70 -13.23 0.34
CA VAL A 216 -14.67 -14.27 0.72
C VAL A 216 -15.05 -14.10 2.20
N ASN A 217 -16.33 -14.27 2.50
CA ASN A 217 -16.82 -14.23 3.90
C ASN A 217 -16.76 -15.61 4.54
N GLU A 218 -16.89 -16.67 3.74
CA GLU A 218 -16.88 -18.07 4.16
C GLU A 218 -15.91 -18.87 3.27
N GLY A 219 -15.48 -20.04 3.76
CA GLY A 219 -14.63 -20.95 2.96
C GLY A 219 -13.17 -20.53 2.85
N LEU A 220 -12.67 -19.65 3.74
CA LEU A 220 -11.26 -19.22 3.70
C LEU A 220 -10.28 -20.38 3.90
N VAL A 221 -10.61 -21.32 4.80
CA VAL A 221 -9.80 -22.52 5.08
C VAL A 221 -9.68 -23.41 3.85
N GLU A 222 -10.81 -23.64 3.18
CA GLU A 222 -10.89 -24.43 1.95
C GLU A 222 -10.09 -23.77 0.83
N LEU A 223 -10.17 -22.45 0.71
CA LEU A 223 -9.40 -21.66 -0.25
C LEU A 223 -7.89 -21.80 -0.02
N VAL A 224 -7.44 -21.75 1.25
CA VAL A 224 -6.04 -21.99 1.61
C VAL A 224 -5.62 -23.40 1.26
N LYS A 225 -6.41 -24.40 1.65
CA LYS A 225 -6.12 -25.83 1.35
C LYS A 225 -6.01 -26.09 -0.15
N ASP A 226 -6.91 -25.52 -0.94
CA ASP A 226 -6.93 -25.66 -2.39
C ASP A 226 -5.71 -24.99 -3.06
N LEU A 227 -5.38 -23.77 -2.68
CA LEU A 227 -4.24 -23.04 -3.24
C LEU A 227 -2.87 -23.66 -2.91
N TYR A 228 -2.78 -24.34 -1.77
CA TYR A 228 -1.52 -24.86 -1.26
C TYR A 228 -1.53 -26.41 -1.13
N VAL A 229 -2.31 -27.10 -1.96
CA VAL A 229 -2.31 -28.56 -2.01
C VAL A 229 -0.87 -29.10 -2.14
N GLY A 230 -0.53 -30.03 -1.26
CA GLY A 230 0.81 -30.66 -1.23
C GLY A 230 1.94 -29.77 -0.67
N LYS A 231 1.66 -28.51 -0.34
CA LYS A 231 2.62 -27.57 0.28
C LYS A 231 2.37 -27.34 1.76
N ILE A 232 1.20 -27.75 2.26
CA ILE A 232 0.84 -27.64 3.68
C ILE A 232 1.28 -28.91 4.39
N CYS A 233 1.96 -28.75 5.53
CA CYS A 233 2.29 -29.88 6.38
C CYS A 233 1.01 -30.60 6.81
N ARG A 234 0.98 -31.94 6.70
CA ARG A 234 -0.17 -32.78 7.08
C ARG A 234 -0.62 -32.61 8.56
N HIS A 235 0.25 -32.10 9.40
CA HIS A 235 -0.01 -31.84 10.81
C HIS A 235 -0.41 -30.40 11.12
N ALA A 236 -0.47 -29.52 10.10
CA ALA A 236 -0.91 -28.14 10.27
C ALA A 236 -2.42 -28.09 10.38
N ASP A 237 -2.90 -27.52 11.48
CA ASP A 237 -4.31 -27.16 11.66
C ASP A 237 -4.53 -25.76 11.11
N ILE A 238 -5.03 -25.68 9.87
CA ILE A 238 -5.24 -24.41 9.16
C ILE A 238 -6.35 -23.59 9.84
N ASP A 239 -7.40 -24.23 10.37
CA ASP A 239 -8.48 -23.57 11.10
C ASP A 239 -7.93 -22.85 12.34
N MET A 240 -7.11 -23.57 13.12
CA MET A 240 -6.48 -23.00 14.29
C MET A 240 -5.53 -21.85 13.93
N LEU A 241 -4.72 -22.01 12.88
CA LEU A 241 -3.78 -20.98 12.43
C LEU A 241 -4.51 -19.70 12.01
N ILE A 242 -5.59 -19.81 11.24
CA ILE A 242 -6.38 -18.64 10.83
C ILE A 242 -7.07 -17.97 12.02
N LYS A 243 -7.56 -18.74 12.99
CA LYS A 243 -8.21 -18.21 14.20
C LYS A 243 -7.24 -17.56 15.18
N GLN A 244 -6.04 -18.15 15.35
CA GLN A 244 -5.03 -17.64 16.30
C GLN A 244 -4.22 -16.46 15.76
N HIS A 245 -4.14 -16.35 14.45
CA HIS A 245 -3.44 -15.27 13.77
C HIS A 245 -4.38 -14.54 12.83
N PRO A 246 -5.48 -13.97 13.33
CA PRO A 246 -6.28 -13.06 12.53
C PRO A 246 -5.34 -11.93 12.14
N CYS A 247 -5.13 -11.79 10.86
CA CYS A 247 -4.25 -10.75 10.32
C CYS A 247 -4.69 -9.38 10.75
#